data_02a33f369fb6300679a3423292aa3e7b
#
_entry.id   02a33f369fb6300679a3423292aa3e7b
#
_cell.length_a   1.000
_cell.length_b   1.000
_cell.length_c   1.000
_cell.angle_alpha   90.00
_cell.angle_beta   90.00
_cell.angle_gamma   90.00
#
_symmetry.space_group_name_H-M   'P 1'
#
loop_
_entity.id
_entity.type
_entity.pdbx_description
1 polymer ?
#
loop_
_entity_poly.entity_id
_entity_poly.type
_entity_poly.pdbx_seq_one_letter_code
_entity_poly.pdbx_strand_id
1 'polypeptide(L)'
;MPNYKVINDITSVKQEPLNIRGATGVYTQWLVDKGDNPKYAVRRQVIKPGGKAPLHKHAYAETFIVLRGVGKMTVDKGVIEIKPGMCVFVSPNMPHSIVNIGSEDLEVITVISYEEDMSINVLE
;
A
#
# COMPACT_ATOMS: atom_id res chain seq x y z
N MET A 1 -27.71 10.70 2.44
CA MET A 1 -26.39 10.07 2.55
C MET A 1 -26.53 8.56 2.44
N PRO A 2 -25.92 7.91 1.45
CA PRO A 2 -25.97 6.45 1.39
C PRO A 2 -25.17 5.84 2.53
N ASN A 3 -25.65 4.69 3.01
CA ASN A 3 -24.97 3.94 4.05
C ASN A 3 -23.94 2.96 3.47
N TYR A 4 -23.75 3.00 2.17
CA TYR A 4 -22.81 2.12 1.48
C TYR A 4 -22.34 2.77 0.18
N LYS A 5 -21.29 2.21 -0.35
CA LYS A 5 -20.72 2.62 -1.63
C LYS A 5 -20.35 1.37 -2.43
N VAL A 6 -20.58 1.41 -3.75
CA VAL A 6 -20.20 0.33 -4.66
C VAL A 6 -19.26 0.88 -5.71
N ILE A 7 -18.11 0.23 -5.88
CA ILE A 7 -17.21 0.46 -6.99
C ILE A 7 -17.28 -0.78 -7.86
N ASN A 8 -17.82 -0.64 -9.07
CA ASN A 8 -18.04 -1.80 -9.95
C ASN A 8 -16.75 -2.38 -10.51
N ASP A 9 -15.72 -1.57 -10.64
CA ASP A 9 -14.42 -1.98 -11.15
C ASP A 9 -13.32 -1.16 -10.46
N ILE A 10 -12.61 -1.79 -9.53
CA ILE A 10 -11.58 -1.09 -8.75
C ILE A 10 -10.44 -0.59 -9.62
N THR A 11 -10.21 -1.19 -10.79
CA THR A 11 -9.13 -0.75 -11.68
C THR A 11 -9.44 0.59 -12.35
N SER A 12 -10.71 1.01 -12.38
CA SER A 12 -11.14 2.26 -13.00
C SER A 12 -10.98 3.48 -12.09
N VAL A 13 -10.70 3.27 -10.81
CA VAL A 13 -10.50 4.36 -9.87
C VAL A 13 -9.25 5.16 -10.25
N LYS A 14 -9.28 6.47 -10.07
CA LYS A 14 -8.15 7.35 -10.37
C LYS A 14 -6.88 6.86 -9.67
N GLN A 15 -5.80 6.73 -10.44
CA GLN A 15 -4.47 6.42 -9.92
C GLN A 15 -3.74 7.70 -9.54
N GLU A 16 -3.14 7.70 -8.37
CA GLU A 16 -2.33 8.83 -7.89
C GLU A 16 -0.93 8.30 -7.58
N PRO A 17 0.14 8.91 -8.12
CA PRO A 17 1.49 8.46 -7.81
C PRO A 17 1.78 8.66 -6.32
N LEU A 18 2.50 7.71 -5.73
CA LEU A 18 3.00 7.86 -4.37
C LEU A 18 4.11 8.90 -4.37
N ASN A 19 3.85 10.03 -3.72
CA ASN A 19 4.72 11.20 -3.77
C ASN A 19 5.53 11.34 -2.49
N ILE A 20 6.46 10.40 -2.28
CA ILE A 20 7.43 10.47 -1.18
C ILE A 20 8.84 10.29 -1.76
N ARG A 21 9.83 10.82 -1.05
CA ARG A 21 11.23 10.73 -1.49
C ARG A 21 11.62 9.26 -1.69
N GLY A 22 12.18 8.95 -2.86
CA GLY A 22 12.67 7.62 -3.18
C GLY A 22 11.62 6.66 -3.72
N ALA A 23 10.35 7.02 -3.75
CA ALA A 23 9.32 6.18 -4.38
C ALA A 23 9.34 6.35 -5.89
N THR A 24 9.25 5.24 -6.61
CA THR A 24 9.16 5.22 -8.07
C THR A 24 8.17 4.16 -8.52
N GLY A 25 7.35 4.49 -9.53
CA GLY A 25 6.45 3.52 -10.14
C GLY A 25 5.38 2.95 -9.23
N VAL A 26 5.00 3.65 -8.17
CA VAL A 26 3.94 3.24 -7.24
C VAL A 26 2.74 4.15 -7.44
N TYR A 27 1.58 3.56 -7.69
CA TYR A 27 0.32 4.28 -7.91
C TYR A 27 -0.73 3.78 -6.95
N THR A 28 -1.47 4.71 -6.35
CA THR A 28 -2.48 4.40 -5.34
C THR A 28 -3.87 4.75 -5.88
N GLN A 29 -4.80 3.83 -5.68
CA GLN A 29 -6.22 4.03 -5.95
C GLN A 29 -6.96 3.91 -4.62
N TRP A 30 -7.65 4.97 -4.23
CA TRP A 30 -8.39 5.01 -2.98
C TRP A 30 -9.77 4.41 -3.18
N LEU A 31 -10.02 3.26 -2.56
CA LEU A 31 -11.28 2.53 -2.68
C LEU A 31 -12.25 2.92 -1.56
N VAL A 32 -11.76 2.98 -0.35
CA VAL A 32 -12.48 3.50 0.81
C VAL A 32 -11.57 4.53 1.47
N ASP A 33 -12.08 5.74 1.63
CA ASP A 33 -11.27 6.85 2.13
C ASP A 33 -11.92 7.53 3.33
N LYS A 34 -11.30 8.62 3.76
CA LYS A 34 -11.72 9.37 4.95
C LYS A 34 -13.11 9.98 4.80
N GLY A 35 -13.53 10.27 3.57
CA GLY A 35 -14.88 10.73 3.29
C GLY A 35 -15.94 9.66 3.53
N ASP A 36 -15.56 8.39 3.43
CA ASP A 36 -16.47 7.27 3.66
C ASP A 36 -16.59 6.92 5.15
N ASN A 37 -15.45 6.94 5.88
CA ASN A 37 -15.44 6.65 7.31
C ASN A 37 -14.15 7.19 7.95
N PRO A 38 -14.14 7.48 9.27
CA PRO A 38 -12.97 8.06 9.93
C PRO A 38 -11.97 7.02 10.49
N LYS A 39 -12.20 5.72 10.28
CA LYS A 39 -11.44 4.69 11.00
C LYS A 39 -10.36 4.04 10.17
N TYR A 40 -10.63 3.78 8.89
CA TYR A 40 -9.68 3.07 8.04
C TYR A 40 -9.84 3.46 6.58
N ALA A 41 -8.82 3.19 5.79
CA ALA A 41 -8.87 3.29 4.35
C ALA A 41 -8.51 1.97 3.70
N VAL A 42 -9.09 1.72 2.52
CA VAL A 42 -8.72 0.59 1.68
C VAL A 42 -8.22 1.15 0.36
N ARG A 43 -7.02 0.72 -0.05
CA ARG A 43 -6.39 1.21 -1.26
C ARG A 43 -5.96 0.02 -2.12
N ARG A 44 -6.01 0.21 -3.44
CA ARG A 44 -5.30 -0.67 -4.37
C ARG A 44 -4.02 0.05 -4.76
N GLN A 45 -2.88 -0.59 -4.58
CA GLN A 45 -1.60 -0.06 -5.05
C GLN A 45 -1.08 -0.92 -6.19
N VAL A 46 -0.62 -0.24 -7.23
CA VAL A 46 -0.01 -0.87 -8.40
C VAL A 46 1.44 -0.41 -8.45
N ILE A 47 2.35 -1.37 -8.41
CA ILE A 47 3.79 -1.10 -8.45
C ILE A 47 4.31 -1.66 -9.76
N LYS A 48 4.83 -0.79 -10.62
CA LYS A 48 5.36 -1.18 -11.92
C LYS A 48 6.64 -2.01 -11.76
N PRO A 49 7.02 -2.82 -12.76
CA PRO A 49 8.28 -3.56 -12.69
C PRO A 49 9.45 -2.63 -12.37
N GLY A 50 10.23 -3.00 -11.36
CA GLY A 50 11.32 -2.17 -10.84
C GLY A 50 10.89 -1.03 -9.94
N GLY A 51 9.59 -0.80 -9.80
CA GLY A 51 9.06 0.23 -8.91
C GLY A 51 9.23 -0.15 -7.44
N LYS A 52 9.26 0.87 -6.59
CA LYS A 52 9.45 0.64 -5.16
C LYS A 52 8.88 1.77 -4.31
N ALA A 53 8.45 1.41 -3.10
CA ALA A 53 8.33 2.34 -1.99
C ALA A 53 9.53 2.11 -1.09
N PRO A 54 10.31 3.17 -0.76
CA PRO A 54 11.55 3.04 -0.01
C PRO A 54 11.29 2.64 1.44
N LEU A 55 12.35 2.33 2.17
CA LEU A 55 12.23 2.05 3.59
C LEU A 55 11.66 3.29 4.30
N HIS A 56 10.56 3.11 4.99
CA HIS A 56 9.84 4.19 5.65
C HIS A 56 9.04 3.62 6.83
N LYS A 57 8.52 4.52 7.66
CA LYS A 57 7.61 4.15 8.74
C LYS A 57 6.53 5.21 8.90
N HIS A 58 5.45 4.83 9.54
CA HIS A 58 4.34 5.73 9.84
C HIS A 58 3.59 5.25 11.09
N ALA A 59 2.83 6.16 11.72
CA ALA A 59 2.14 5.88 12.96
C ALA A 59 0.95 4.95 12.79
N TYR A 60 0.43 4.79 11.58
CA TYR A 60 -0.73 3.93 11.33
C TYR A 60 -0.30 2.50 10.97
N ALA A 61 -1.17 1.54 11.32
CA ALA A 61 -1.00 0.14 10.93
C ALA A 61 -1.33 -0.05 9.46
N GLU A 62 -0.73 -1.03 8.83
CA GLU A 62 -0.99 -1.33 7.42
C GLU A 62 -1.00 -2.84 7.18
N THR A 63 -2.03 -3.31 6.47
CA THR A 63 -2.13 -4.70 6.03
C THR A 63 -2.05 -4.73 4.51
N PHE A 64 -1.22 -5.62 3.99
CA PHE A 64 -1.04 -5.82 2.55
C PHE A 64 -1.61 -7.17 2.15
N ILE A 65 -2.44 -7.20 1.10
CA ILE A 65 -2.95 -8.43 0.50
C ILE A 65 -2.52 -8.44 -0.95
N VAL A 66 -1.74 -9.44 -1.35
CA VAL A 66 -1.18 -9.52 -2.70
C VAL A 66 -2.18 -10.16 -3.65
N LEU A 67 -2.51 -9.45 -4.73
CA LEU A 67 -3.44 -9.92 -5.76
C LEU A 67 -2.73 -10.44 -7.00
N ARG A 68 -1.60 -9.82 -7.40
CA ARG A 68 -0.91 -10.13 -8.65
C ARG A 68 0.54 -9.74 -8.55
N GLY A 69 1.41 -10.48 -9.25
CA GLY A 69 2.82 -10.15 -9.33
C GLY A 69 3.65 -10.72 -8.20
N VAL A 70 4.94 -10.44 -8.23
CA VAL A 70 5.91 -10.91 -7.23
C VAL A 70 6.69 -9.71 -6.73
N GLY A 71 6.78 -9.59 -5.42
CA GLY A 71 7.48 -8.49 -4.79
C GLY A 71 8.39 -8.96 -3.66
N LYS A 72 9.10 -8.00 -3.10
CA LYS A 72 9.96 -8.20 -1.95
C LYS A 72 9.67 -7.10 -0.95
N MET A 73 9.38 -7.47 0.28
CA MET A 73 9.18 -6.51 1.38
C MET A 73 10.29 -6.68 2.40
N THR A 74 10.79 -5.55 2.89
CA THR A 74 11.55 -5.53 4.12
C THR A 74 10.61 -5.07 5.22
N VAL A 75 10.50 -5.83 6.29
CA VAL A 75 9.71 -5.45 7.46
C VAL A 75 10.60 -5.62 8.68
N ASP A 76 10.89 -4.50 9.35
CA ASP A 76 11.89 -4.41 10.40
C ASP A 76 13.25 -4.92 9.87
N LYS A 77 13.71 -6.08 10.36
CA LYS A 77 14.96 -6.71 9.90
C LYS A 77 14.72 -7.93 9.01
N GLY A 78 13.44 -8.28 8.79
CA GLY A 78 13.08 -9.42 7.96
C GLY A 78 12.91 -9.04 6.51
N VAL A 79 13.23 -9.98 5.61
CA VAL A 79 13.03 -9.85 4.19
C VAL A 79 12.07 -10.94 3.74
N ILE A 80 10.98 -10.55 3.08
CA ILE A 80 9.90 -11.45 2.71
C ILE A 80 9.68 -11.33 1.20
N GLU A 81 9.70 -12.45 0.48
CA GLU A 81 9.22 -12.50 -0.90
C GLU A 81 7.71 -12.67 -0.86
N ILE A 82 6.98 -11.77 -1.52
CA ILE A 82 5.52 -11.76 -1.54
C ILE A 82 4.98 -12.16 -2.91
N LYS A 83 3.88 -12.91 -2.90
CA LYS A 83 3.21 -13.42 -4.10
C LYS A 83 1.70 -13.49 -3.86
N PRO A 84 0.90 -13.68 -4.93
CA PRO A 84 -0.56 -13.67 -4.81
C PRO A 84 -1.08 -14.63 -3.73
N GLY A 85 -2.05 -14.15 -2.96
CA GLY A 85 -2.65 -14.88 -1.86
C GLY A 85 -2.01 -14.63 -0.49
N MET A 86 -0.88 -13.93 -0.46
CA MET A 86 -0.22 -13.61 0.82
C MET A 86 -0.82 -12.38 1.48
N CYS A 87 -0.83 -12.38 2.80
CA CYS A 87 -1.22 -11.25 3.62
C CYS A 87 -0.07 -10.91 4.56
N VAL A 88 0.36 -9.64 4.57
CA VAL A 88 1.43 -9.15 5.44
C VAL A 88 0.87 -8.03 6.30
N PHE A 89 1.01 -8.15 7.61
CA PHE A 89 0.63 -7.08 8.54
C PHE A 89 1.87 -6.35 9.03
N VAL A 90 1.81 -5.01 8.99
CA VAL A 90 2.87 -4.14 9.49
C VAL A 90 2.29 -3.29 10.62
N SER A 91 2.85 -3.43 11.81
CA SER A 91 2.38 -2.69 12.98
C SER A 91 2.78 -1.21 12.90
N PRO A 92 2.13 -0.34 13.70
CA PRO A 92 2.50 1.08 13.75
C PRO A 92 4.00 1.28 14.00
N ASN A 93 4.58 2.23 13.29
CA ASN A 93 5.99 2.64 13.41
C ASN A 93 7.02 1.57 13.05
N MET A 94 6.58 0.47 12.43
CA MET A 94 7.49 -0.59 11.95
C MET A 94 8.10 -0.17 10.61
N PRO A 95 9.44 -0.08 10.50
CA PRO A 95 10.08 0.21 9.22
C PRO A 95 9.77 -0.86 8.18
N HIS A 96 9.40 -0.44 6.97
CA HIS A 96 9.09 -1.37 5.89
C HIS A 96 9.33 -0.74 4.52
N SER A 97 9.48 -1.60 3.54
CA SER A 97 9.63 -1.24 2.13
C SER A 97 8.96 -2.30 1.27
N ILE A 98 8.69 -1.95 0.02
CA ILE A 98 8.15 -2.89 -0.96
C ILE A 98 8.75 -2.57 -2.33
N VAL A 99 9.17 -3.62 -3.05
CA VAL A 99 9.71 -3.48 -4.40
C VAL A 99 9.11 -4.56 -5.29
N ASN A 100 8.81 -4.20 -6.53
CA ASN A 100 8.39 -5.15 -7.55
C ASN A 100 9.65 -5.80 -8.15
N ILE A 101 9.81 -7.10 -7.94
CA ILE A 101 10.94 -7.87 -8.47
C ILE A 101 10.55 -8.73 -9.67
N GLY A 102 9.31 -8.67 -10.11
CA GLY A 102 8.80 -9.44 -11.22
C GLY A 102 8.80 -8.66 -12.53
N SER A 103 8.23 -9.29 -13.57
CA SER A 103 8.15 -8.71 -14.91
C SER A 103 6.78 -8.13 -15.23
N GLU A 104 5.81 -8.28 -14.34
CA GLU A 104 4.47 -7.69 -14.47
C GLU A 104 4.17 -6.77 -13.29
N ASP A 105 3.06 -6.04 -13.36
CA ASP A 105 2.63 -5.18 -12.26
C ASP A 105 2.44 -5.99 -10.98
N LEU A 106 2.90 -5.45 -9.87
CA LEU A 106 2.61 -5.96 -8.54
C LEU A 106 1.38 -5.21 -8.04
N GLU A 107 0.31 -5.94 -7.76
CA GLU A 107 -0.95 -5.35 -7.29
C GLU A 107 -1.24 -5.84 -5.89
N VAL A 108 -1.44 -4.89 -5.00
CA VAL A 108 -1.77 -5.19 -3.60
C VAL A 108 -2.97 -4.36 -3.15
N ILE A 109 -3.79 -4.96 -2.28
CA ILE A 109 -4.77 -4.20 -1.51
C ILE A 109 -4.10 -3.86 -0.20
N THR A 110 -4.19 -2.61 0.21
CA THR A 110 -3.71 -2.18 1.53
C THR A 110 -4.86 -1.65 2.36
N VAL A 111 -4.86 -2.00 3.63
CA VAL A 111 -5.79 -1.46 4.61
C VAL A 111 -4.97 -0.71 5.65
N ILE A 112 -5.27 0.56 5.83
CA ILE A 112 -4.57 1.41 6.80
C ILE A 112 -5.56 1.97 7.81
N SER A 113 -5.13 2.09 9.07
CA SER A 113 -5.90 2.81 10.08
C SER A 113 -5.66 4.31 9.92
N TYR A 114 -6.67 5.11 10.26
CA TYR A 114 -6.47 6.55 10.39
C TYR A 114 -6.02 6.86 11.82
N GLU A 115 -4.95 7.62 11.92
CA GLU A 115 -4.38 8.10 13.15
C GLU A 115 -4.33 9.62 13.11
N GLU A 116 -4.01 10.24 14.22
CA GLU A 116 -3.87 11.69 14.29
C GLU A 116 -2.73 12.16 13.35
N ASP A 117 -1.62 11.44 13.39
CA ASP A 117 -0.46 11.68 12.53
C ASP A 117 -0.45 10.67 11.37
N MET A 118 -0.73 11.16 10.16
CA MET A 118 -0.70 10.35 8.95
C MET A 118 0.57 10.59 8.12
N SER A 119 1.58 11.25 8.68
CA SER A 119 2.82 11.51 7.95
C SER A 119 3.63 10.24 7.73
N ILE A 120 4.41 10.24 6.65
CA ILE A 120 5.31 9.14 6.28
C ILE A 120 6.74 9.62 6.48
N ASN A 121 7.53 8.86 7.26
CA ASN A 121 8.92 9.17 7.53
C ASN A 121 9.81 8.25 6.70
N VAL A 122 10.46 8.79 5.68
CA VAL A 122 11.39 8.04 4.84
C VAL A 122 12.71 7.87 5.58
N LEU A 123 13.22 6.62 5.62
CA LEU A 123 14.40 6.23 6.40
C LEU A 123 15.64 6.02 5.55
N GLU A 124 15.58 6.26 4.24
CA GLU A 124 16.76 6.14 3.35
C GLU A 124 16.95 7.36 2.44
#